data_0f4e982f883a4c0e5e0fe149a3098ebd
#
_entry.id   0f4e982f883a4c0e5e0fe149a3098ebd
#
_cell.length_a   1.000
_cell.length_b   1.000
_cell.length_c   1.000
_cell.angle_alpha   90.00
_cell.angle_beta   90.00
_cell.angle_gamma   90.00
#
_symmetry.space_group_name_H-M   'P 1'
#
loop_
_entity.id
_entity.type
_entity.pdbx_description
1 polymer ?
#
loop_
_entity_poly.entity_id
_entity_poly.type
_entity_poly.pdbx_seq_one_letter_code
_entity_poly.pdbx_strand_id
1 'polypeptide(L)' 'MPLSKSPDAFKLRTLFMGSLGTIPESHARTVDKKLLAAWIKQDLIEHRRAEKLYALTAKGERQIQ' A
#
# COMPACT_ATOMS: atom_id res chain seq x y z
N MET A 1 -1.27 -14.53 15.01
CA MET A 1 -1.69 -13.87 14.90
C MET A 1 -1.46 -12.93 14.56
N PRO A 2 -1.61 -12.61 14.52
CA PRO A 2 -1.70 -11.78 14.12
C PRO A 2 -1.16 -10.71 13.75
N LEU A 3 -0.63 -10.65 12.99
CA LEU A 3 -0.10 -9.71 12.40
C LEU A 3 -1.02 -8.92 11.72
N SER A 4 -1.98 -9.43 11.28
CA SER A 4 -2.97 -8.69 10.62
C SER A 4 -3.53 -7.63 11.48
N LYS A 5 -3.14 -7.63 12.74
CA LYS A 5 -3.62 -6.64 13.57
C LYS A 5 -2.82 -5.43 13.48
N SER A 6 -1.81 -5.39 12.69
CA SER A 6 -0.99 -4.22 12.51
C SER A 6 -1.83 -3.06 11.97
N PRO A 7 -1.72 -1.87 12.52
CA PRO A 7 -2.41 -0.70 11.99
C PRO A 7 -2.00 -0.44 10.55
N ASP A 8 -0.77 -0.83 10.20
CA ASP A 8 -0.27 -0.64 8.86
C ASP A 8 -1.05 -1.48 7.85
N ALA A 9 -1.39 -2.70 8.23
CA ALA A 9 -2.15 -3.57 7.35
C ALA A 9 -3.55 -3.01 7.12
N PHE A 10 -4.14 -2.45 8.16
CA PHE A 10 -5.47 -1.86 8.04
C PHE A 10 -5.44 -0.65 7.11
N LYS A 11 -4.43 0.20 7.25
CA LYS A 11 -4.31 1.37 6.40
C LYS A 11 -4.06 0.98 4.95
N LEU A 12 -3.24 -0.04 4.74
CA LEU A 12 -2.95 -0.54 3.41
C LEU A 12 -4.23 -0.99 2.74
N ARG A 13 -5.04 -1.75 3.46
CA ARG A 13 -6.30 -2.25 2.95
C ARG A 13 -7.25 -1.09 2.62
N THR A 14 -7.40 -0.16 3.56
CA THR A 14 -8.30 0.96 3.38
C THR A 14 -7.93 1.81 2.17
N LEU A 15 -6.65 2.07 2.01
CA LEU A 15 -6.18 2.89 0.90
C LEU A 15 -6.38 2.23 -0.45
N PHE A 16 -6.07 0.96 -0.55
CA PHE A 16 -6.06 0.29 -1.86
C PHE A 16 -7.35 -0.38 -2.25
N MET A 17 -8.19 -0.72 -1.31
CA MET A 17 -9.45 -1.37 -1.65
C MET A 17 -10.36 -0.46 -2.46
N GLY A 18 -10.44 0.80 -2.09
CA GLY A 18 -11.30 1.74 -2.78
C GLY A 18 -10.75 2.25 -4.09
N SER A 19 -9.51 1.86 -4.41
CA SER A 19 -8.84 2.38 -5.60
C SER A 19 -8.43 1.29 -6.56
N LEU A 20 -9.06 0.14 -6.48
CA LEU A 20 -8.77 -0.98 -7.37
C LEU A 20 -7.31 -1.41 -7.36
N GLY A 21 -6.67 -1.26 -6.21
CA GLY A 21 -5.29 -1.70 -6.05
C GLY A 21 -4.23 -0.69 -6.46
N THR A 22 -4.62 0.53 -6.79
CA THR A 22 -3.65 1.57 -7.14
C THR A 22 -4.04 2.90 -6.53
N ILE A 23 -3.07 3.74 -6.23
CA ILE A 23 -3.33 5.12 -5.80
C ILE A 23 -2.35 6.03 -6.52
N PRO A 24 -2.78 7.23 -6.92
CA PRO A 24 -1.87 8.17 -7.59
C PRO A 24 -0.87 8.73 -6.60
N GLU A 25 0.27 9.19 -7.11
CA GLU A 25 1.31 9.76 -6.26
C GLU A 25 0.79 10.94 -5.44
N SER A 26 -0.10 11.72 -6.02
CA SER A 26 -0.65 12.87 -5.32
C SER A 26 -1.45 12.43 -4.08
N HIS A 27 -2.15 11.33 -4.18
CA HIS A 27 -2.89 10.79 -3.04
C HIS A 27 -1.93 10.20 -2.01
N ALA A 28 -0.85 9.58 -2.49
CA ALA A 28 0.13 8.98 -1.60
C ALA A 28 0.84 10.01 -0.74
N ARG A 29 0.86 11.27 -1.16
CA ARG A 29 1.47 12.32 -0.35
C ARG A 29 0.76 12.55 0.96
N THR A 30 -0.49 12.13 1.06
CA THR A 30 -1.25 12.27 2.29
C THR A 30 -0.95 11.12 3.25
N VAL A 31 -0.22 10.13 2.79
CA VAL A 31 0.14 8.99 3.62
C VAL A 31 1.52 9.22 4.23
N ASP A 32 1.72 8.72 5.45
CA ASP A 32 2.99 8.84 6.14
C ASP A 32 4.10 8.23 5.29
N LYS A 33 5.16 8.98 5.03
CA LYS A 33 6.27 8.53 4.22
C LYS A 33 6.93 7.28 4.80
N LYS A 34 6.98 7.18 6.12
CA LYS A 34 7.58 6.03 6.76
C LYS A 34 6.76 4.79 6.47
N LEU A 35 5.45 4.95 6.44
CA LEU A 35 4.54 3.86 6.18
C LEU A 35 4.69 3.38 4.73
N LEU A 36 4.75 4.32 3.79
CA LEU A 36 4.96 3.98 2.39
C LEU A 36 6.28 3.25 2.20
N ALA A 37 7.33 3.76 2.82
CA ALA A 37 8.65 3.13 2.70
C ALA A 37 8.64 1.71 3.25
N ALA A 38 7.95 1.51 4.37
CA ALA A 38 7.86 0.19 4.97
C ALA A 38 7.12 -0.79 4.05
N TRP A 39 6.05 -0.32 3.43
CA TRP A 39 5.28 -1.17 2.51
C TRP A 39 6.11 -1.55 1.29
N ILE A 40 6.88 -0.59 0.75
CA ILE A 40 7.75 -0.86 -0.39
C ILE A 40 8.84 -1.86 0.02
N LYS A 41 9.42 -1.66 1.19
CA LYS A 41 10.47 -2.53 1.67
C LYS A 41 9.97 -3.95 1.87
N GLN A 42 8.72 -4.11 2.28
CA GLN A 42 8.13 -5.42 2.49
C GLN A 42 7.53 -6.00 1.21
N ASP A 43 7.69 -5.27 0.09
CA ASP A 43 7.21 -5.73 -1.21
C ASP A 43 5.69 -5.84 -1.27
N LEU A 44 5.00 -5.02 -0.49
CA LEU A 44 3.55 -5.00 -0.47
C LEU A 44 2.97 -4.09 -1.54
N ILE A 45 3.73 -3.05 -1.93
CA ILE A 45 3.33 -2.13 -2.99
C ILE A 45 4.52 -1.86 -3.87
N GLU A 46 4.26 -1.42 -5.09
CA GLU A 46 5.34 -1.03 -5.99
C GLU A 46 5.09 0.38 -6.47
N HIS A 47 6.16 1.12 -6.67
CA HIS A 47 6.08 2.50 -7.14
C HIS A 47 6.25 2.51 -8.66
N ARG A 48 5.20 2.81 -9.38
CA ARG A 48 5.26 2.88 -10.84
C ARG A 48 5.46 4.32 -11.25
N ARG A 49 6.71 4.69 -11.39
CA ARG A 49 7.05 6.08 -11.69
C ARG A 49 6.54 6.54 -13.04
N ALA A 50 6.58 5.67 -14.01
CA ALA A 50 6.13 6.04 -15.35
C ALA A 50 4.64 6.40 -15.36
N GLU A 51 3.88 5.76 -14.48
CA GLU A 51 2.45 5.99 -14.39
C GLU A 51 2.09 6.93 -13.26
N LYS A 52 3.09 7.33 -12.50
CA LYS A 52 2.93 8.24 -11.36
C LYS A 52 1.90 7.72 -10.36
N LEU A 53 2.03 6.45 -10.02
CA LEU A 53 1.13 5.84 -9.05
C LEU A 53 1.84 4.74 -8.26
N TYR A 54 1.17 4.28 -7.22
CA TYR A 54 1.61 3.12 -6.45
C TYR A 54 0.60 2.02 -6.66
N ALA A 55 1.07 0.80 -6.83
CA ALA A 55 0.20 -0.35 -7.07
C ALA A 55 0.42 -1.42 -6.03
N LEU A 56 -0.66 -2.09 -5.64
CA LEU A 56 -0.59 -3.17 -4.69
C LEU A 56 -0.01 -4.40 -5.38
N THR A 57 0.98 -5.06 -4.76
CA THR A 57 1.56 -6.27 -5.33
C THR A 57 0.70 -7.47 -4.95
N ALA A 58 1.01 -8.62 -5.55
CA ALA A 58 0.29 -9.85 -5.20
C ALA A 58 0.46 -10.17 -3.72
N LYS A 59 1.66 -9.91 -3.19
CA LYS A 59 1.93 -10.14 -1.78
C LYS A 59 1.10 -9.17 -0.94
N GLY A 60 0.98 -7.92 -1.39
CA GLY A 60 0.18 -6.95 -0.68
C GLY A 60 -1.30 -7.32 -0.68
N GLU A 61 -1.79 -7.86 -1.78
CA GLU A 61 -3.17 -8.30 -1.86
C GLU A 61 -3.45 -9.40 -0.85
N ARG A 62 -2.51 -10.31 -0.67
CA ARG A 62 -2.68 -11.39 0.29
C ARG A 62 -2.73 -10.86 1.71
N GLN A 63 -1.97 -9.81 1.98
CA GLN A 63 -1.93 -9.24 3.32
C GLN A 63 -3.24 -8.59 3.73
N ILE A 64 -3.98 -8.05 2.77
CA ILE A 64 -5.20 -7.34 3.07
C ILE A 64 -6.45 -8.19 2.87
N GLN A 65 -6.31 -9.40 2.41
CA GLN A 65 -7.44 -10.32 2.31
C GLN A 65 -7.73 -11.00 3.69
#